data_5f72e0881bf85e8f58b9eb46ae926d0f
#
_entry.id   5f72e0881bf85e8f58b9eb46ae926d0f
#
_cell.length_a   1.000
_cell.length_b   1.000
_cell.length_c   1.000
_cell.angle_alpha   90.00
_cell.angle_beta   90.00
_cell.angle_gamma   90.00
#
_symmetry.space_group_name_H-M   'P 1'
#
loop_
_entity.id
_entity.type
_entity.pdbx_description
1 polymer ?
#
loop_
_entity_poly.entity_id
_entity_poly.type
_entity_poly.pdbx_seq_one_letter_code
_entity_poly.pdbx_strand_id
1 'polypeptide(L)'
;LFRSQSLASLLAGQGQCLAFEPPHFGSEATVGGMVAAGLAGPARASAGAVRDHVLGVKLLNGLAQELTFGGQVMKNVAGYDVSRFMAGSMGCLGVITEVSLKVLPQAPSQATMVCSLSQEKALNLLHRWGGQALPLHASLWVQGDAATPQQGHLWVRWQGAVAAVQAASERMRVDVKT
;
A
#
# COMPACT_ATOMS: atom_id res chain seq x y z
N LEU A 1 4.14 6.58 22.34
CA LEU A 1 4.31 6.30 20.90
C LEU A 1 3.39 5.15 20.49
N PHE A 2 2.47 5.39 19.55
CA PHE A 2 1.56 4.36 19.07
C PHE A 2 2.25 3.49 18.02
N ARG A 3 2.27 2.16 18.22
CA ARG A 3 2.97 1.22 17.35
C ARG A 3 2.14 0.91 16.10
N SER A 4 2.80 0.80 14.94
CA SER A 4 2.12 0.46 13.68
C SER A 4 1.47 -0.92 13.71
N GLN A 5 2.11 -1.88 14.39
CA GLN A 5 1.55 -3.23 14.58
C GLN A 5 0.28 -3.21 15.47
N SER A 6 0.27 -2.38 16.52
CA SER A 6 -0.92 -2.20 17.37
C SER A 6 -2.08 -1.60 16.57
N LEU A 7 -1.79 -0.64 15.68
CA LEU A 7 -2.80 -0.10 14.77
C LEU A 7 -3.39 -1.19 13.86
N ALA A 8 -2.55 -2.00 13.24
CA ALA A 8 -2.99 -3.08 12.35
C ALA A 8 -3.88 -4.08 13.09
N SER A 9 -3.51 -4.48 14.31
CA SER A 9 -4.31 -5.40 15.14
C SER A 9 -5.66 -4.79 15.55
N LEU A 10 -5.68 -3.51 15.91
CA LEU A 10 -6.92 -2.80 16.27
C LEU A 10 -7.87 -2.70 15.10
N LEU A 11 -7.37 -2.34 13.91
CA LEU A 11 -8.16 -2.26 12.69
C LEU A 11 -8.71 -3.64 12.29
N ALA A 12 -7.87 -4.69 12.36
CA ALA A 12 -8.29 -6.05 12.05
C ALA A 12 -9.44 -6.52 12.95
N GLY A 13 -9.40 -6.17 14.24
CA GLY A 13 -10.49 -6.45 15.19
C GLY A 13 -11.82 -5.77 14.86
N GLN A 14 -11.79 -4.72 14.03
CA GLN A 14 -12.97 -4.00 13.54
C GLN A 14 -13.33 -4.34 12.08
N GLY A 15 -12.69 -5.35 11.48
CA GLY A 15 -12.87 -5.70 10.07
C GLY A 15 -12.36 -4.62 9.11
N GLN A 16 -11.39 -3.82 9.56
CA GLN A 16 -10.79 -2.73 8.80
C GLN A 16 -9.30 -2.97 8.53
N CYS A 17 -8.75 -2.26 7.56
CA CYS A 17 -7.32 -2.27 7.26
C CYS A 17 -6.84 -0.91 6.73
N LEU A 18 -5.53 -0.71 6.75
CA LEU A 18 -4.91 0.33 5.93
C LEU A 18 -4.98 -0.08 4.46
N ALA A 19 -5.19 0.89 3.56
CA ALA A 19 -5.19 0.62 2.12
C ALA A 19 -3.78 0.30 1.58
N PHE A 20 -2.75 0.84 2.22
CA PHE A 20 -1.34 0.62 1.92
C PHE A 20 -0.71 -0.38 2.90
N GLU A 21 0.42 -0.95 2.52
CA GLU A 21 1.09 -2.03 3.25
C GLU A 21 2.48 -1.57 3.70
N PRO A 22 2.58 -0.80 4.79
CA PRO A 22 3.86 -0.28 5.24
C PRO A 22 4.76 -1.43 5.70
N PRO A 23 6.05 -1.43 5.30
CA PRO A 23 6.98 -2.42 5.82
C PRO A 23 7.21 -2.23 7.32
N HIS A 24 7.31 -3.33 8.04
CA HIS A 24 7.63 -3.37 9.45
C HIS A 24 9.10 -3.76 9.63
N PHE A 25 9.97 -2.77 9.90
CA PHE A 25 11.40 -2.99 10.13
C PHE A 25 11.72 -3.43 11.56
N GLY A 26 10.72 -3.76 12.36
CA GLY A 26 10.83 -4.24 13.74
C GLY A 26 9.60 -3.91 14.56
N SER A 27 9.56 -4.42 15.79
CA SER A 27 8.44 -4.22 16.73
C SER A 27 8.27 -2.76 17.16
N GLU A 28 9.33 -1.96 17.03
CA GLU A 28 9.40 -0.58 17.49
C GLU A 28 8.85 0.44 16.48
N ALA A 29 8.43 0.00 15.28
CA ALA A 29 7.89 0.87 14.25
C ALA A 29 6.64 1.63 14.75
N THR A 30 6.65 2.97 14.60
CA THR A 30 5.56 3.84 15.05
C THR A 30 4.68 4.29 13.89
N VAL A 31 3.44 4.65 14.17
CA VAL A 31 2.52 5.18 13.15
C VAL A 31 3.04 6.50 12.56
N GLY A 32 3.58 7.41 13.36
CA GLY A 32 4.19 8.64 12.87
C GLY A 32 5.41 8.37 11.98
N GLY A 33 6.28 7.43 12.37
CA GLY A 33 7.43 7.00 11.57
C GLY A 33 7.02 6.34 10.26
N MET A 34 5.97 5.52 10.25
CA MET A 34 5.37 4.90 9.07
C MET A 34 4.92 5.98 8.06
N VAL A 35 4.21 6.99 8.53
CA VAL A 35 3.77 8.11 7.67
C VAL A 35 4.96 8.94 7.20
N ALA A 36 5.88 9.29 8.10
CA ALA A 36 7.08 10.06 7.75
C ALA A 36 7.97 9.33 6.73
N ALA A 37 8.09 8.01 6.80
CA ALA A 37 8.80 7.21 5.80
C ALA A 37 8.07 7.15 4.45
N GLY A 38 6.74 7.19 4.45
CA GLY A 38 5.92 7.21 3.24
C GLY A 38 5.98 5.93 2.38
N LEU A 39 6.45 4.82 2.95
CA LEU A 39 6.58 3.55 2.25
C LEU A 39 5.23 2.84 2.20
N ALA A 40 4.73 2.61 0.99
CA ALA A 40 3.37 2.12 0.76
C ALA A 40 3.27 0.61 0.50
N GLY A 41 4.41 -0.07 0.32
CA GLY A 41 4.45 -1.51 0.05
C GLY A 41 3.97 -1.91 -1.36
N PRO A 42 3.78 -3.22 -1.60
CA PRO A 42 3.54 -3.77 -2.94
C PRO A 42 2.17 -3.39 -3.53
N ALA A 43 1.18 -3.03 -2.70
CA ALA A 43 -0.13 -2.59 -3.17
C ALA A 43 -0.16 -1.16 -3.71
N ARG A 44 0.98 -0.44 -3.71
CA ARG A 44 1.02 0.98 -4.12
C ARG A 44 0.42 1.26 -5.49
N ALA A 45 0.62 0.36 -6.45
CA ALA A 45 0.14 0.55 -7.82
C ALA A 45 -1.40 0.55 -7.92
N SER A 46 -2.08 -0.18 -7.03
CA SER A 46 -3.55 -0.30 -7.00
C SER A 46 -4.19 0.57 -5.92
N ALA A 47 -3.57 0.66 -4.75
CA ALA A 47 -4.13 1.34 -3.58
C ALA A 47 -3.68 2.81 -3.45
N GLY A 48 -2.58 3.20 -4.12
CA GLY A 48 -1.99 4.53 -3.97
C GLY A 48 -0.89 4.59 -2.91
N ALA A 49 -0.35 5.77 -2.70
CA ALA A 49 0.73 6.04 -1.76
C ALA A 49 0.17 6.38 -0.36
N VAL A 50 1.02 6.34 0.66
CA VAL A 50 0.65 6.71 2.05
C VAL A 50 -0.05 8.07 2.10
N ARG A 51 0.48 9.07 1.36
CA ARG A 51 -0.08 10.43 1.31
C ARG A 51 -1.55 10.49 0.85
N ASP A 52 -1.99 9.52 0.04
CA ASP A 52 -3.36 9.49 -0.49
C ASP A 52 -4.38 9.09 0.59
N HIS A 53 -3.88 8.58 1.73
CA HIS A 53 -4.67 8.13 2.86
C HIS A 53 -4.48 9.00 4.11
N VAL A 54 -3.60 10.01 4.08
CA VAL A 54 -3.45 10.98 5.17
C VAL A 54 -4.51 12.06 5.04
N LEU A 55 -5.35 12.21 6.06
CA LEU A 55 -6.43 13.20 6.12
C LEU A 55 -6.02 14.43 6.95
N GLY A 56 -5.22 14.24 7.97
CA GLY A 56 -4.76 15.30 8.85
C GLY A 56 -3.55 14.89 9.67
N VAL A 57 -2.79 15.88 10.13
CA VAL A 57 -1.65 15.70 11.04
C VAL A 57 -1.59 16.81 12.07
N LYS A 58 -1.10 16.45 13.27
CA LYS A 58 -0.49 17.42 14.18
C LYS A 58 1.01 17.19 14.17
N LEU A 59 1.73 18.28 14.15
CA LEU A 59 3.18 18.22 14.10
C LEU A 59 3.79 19.25 15.05
N LEU A 60 4.90 18.88 15.67
CA LEU A 60 5.76 19.77 16.42
C LEU A 60 6.90 20.24 15.50
N ASN A 61 6.98 21.52 15.22
CA ASN A 61 8.01 22.10 14.36
C ASN A 61 9.33 22.42 15.10
N GLY A 62 10.34 22.90 14.37
CA GLY A 62 11.64 23.26 14.94
C GLY A 62 11.63 24.49 15.88
N LEU A 63 10.50 25.19 15.98
CA LEU A 63 10.29 26.31 16.91
C LEU A 63 9.49 25.88 18.15
N ALA A 64 9.35 24.58 18.39
CA ALA A 64 8.54 24.00 19.45
C ALA A 64 7.05 24.42 19.43
N GLN A 65 6.53 24.72 18.25
CA GLN A 65 5.12 25.04 18.04
C GLN A 65 4.37 23.79 17.60
N GLU A 66 3.22 23.52 18.20
CA GLU A 66 2.31 22.50 17.76
C GLU A 66 1.39 23.09 16.66
N LEU A 67 1.42 22.48 15.49
CA LEU A 67 0.67 22.90 14.31
C LEU A 67 -0.29 21.78 13.90
N THR A 68 -1.51 22.14 13.50
CA THR A 68 -2.53 21.22 13.03
C THR A 68 -2.87 21.53 11.58
N PHE A 69 -2.83 20.50 10.72
CA PHE A 69 -3.16 20.60 9.31
C PHE A 69 -4.15 19.51 8.90
N GLY A 70 -5.12 19.85 8.05
CA GLY A 70 -6.17 18.93 7.66
C GLY A 70 -7.14 18.62 8.81
N GLY A 71 -7.72 17.43 8.80
CA GLY A 71 -8.70 17.01 9.81
C GLY A 71 -9.08 15.55 9.64
N GLN A 72 -10.39 15.26 9.82
CA GLN A 72 -10.94 13.90 9.66
C GLN A 72 -11.83 13.78 8.42
N VAL A 73 -11.88 14.81 7.59
CA VAL A 73 -12.72 14.84 6.39
C VAL A 73 -11.91 14.43 5.16
N MET A 74 -12.56 13.71 4.25
CA MET A 74 -11.91 13.21 3.03
C MET A 74 -11.61 14.27 1.98
N LYS A 75 -12.21 15.47 2.10
CA LYS A 75 -12.01 16.58 1.16
C LYS A 75 -11.66 17.86 1.92
N ASN A 76 -10.41 18.30 1.77
CA ASN A 76 -9.99 19.64 2.15
C ASN A 76 -9.87 20.48 0.88
N VAL A 77 -10.54 21.63 0.84
CA VAL A 77 -10.60 22.50 -0.36
C VAL A 77 -9.95 23.87 -0.15
N ALA A 78 -9.43 24.13 1.04
CA ALA A 78 -8.84 25.42 1.38
C ALA A 78 -7.35 25.27 1.81
N GLY A 79 -6.48 26.04 1.18
CA GLY A 79 -5.06 26.10 1.51
C GLY A 79 -4.20 24.97 0.96
N TYR A 80 -2.94 24.95 1.37
CA TYR A 80 -1.98 23.91 1.01
C TYR A 80 -2.27 22.62 1.78
N ASP A 81 -2.10 21.48 1.12
CA ASP A 81 -2.26 20.16 1.74
C ASP A 81 -0.98 19.73 2.45
N VAL A 82 -0.71 20.40 3.57
CA VAL A 82 0.47 20.12 4.40
C VAL A 82 0.39 18.71 5.00
N SER A 83 -0.81 18.21 5.31
CA SER A 83 -0.98 16.88 5.89
C SER A 83 -0.44 15.78 4.98
N ARG A 84 -0.75 15.84 3.68
CA ARG A 84 -0.21 14.90 2.69
C ARG A 84 1.26 15.10 2.41
N PHE A 85 1.74 16.35 2.51
CA PHE A 85 3.14 16.68 2.32
C PHE A 85 4.04 16.07 3.41
N MET A 86 3.50 15.81 4.60
CA MET A 86 4.24 15.15 5.68
C MET A 86 4.56 13.67 5.39
N ALA A 87 3.80 13.03 4.51
CA ALA A 87 4.08 11.65 4.10
C ALA A 87 5.34 11.58 3.22
N GLY A 88 6.37 10.89 3.69
CA GLY A 88 7.68 10.82 3.05
C GLY A 88 8.63 11.94 3.45
N SER A 89 8.29 12.79 4.43
CA SER A 89 9.14 13.88 4.92
C SER A 89 10.38 13.41 5.70
N MET A 90 10.45 12.12 6.07
CA MET A 90 11.54 11.51 6.83
C MET A 90 11.87 12.24 8.16
N GLY A 91 10.87 12.96 8.71
CA GLY A 91 11.04 13.75 9.94
C GLY A 91 11.75 15.10 9.77
N CYS A 92 12.15 15.47 8.54
CA CYS A 92 12.91 16.72 8.31
C CYS A 92 12.08 18.00 8.54
N LEU A 93 10.74 17.89 8.50
CA LEU A 93 9.84 19.04 8.61
C LEU A 93 9.24 19.20 10.02
N GLY A 94 9.46 18.23 10.90
CA GLY A 94 8.96 18.23 12.27
C GLY A 94 8.57 16.82 12.73
N VAL A 95 8.17 16.71 14.00
CA VAL A 95 7.75 15.45 14.61
C VAL A 95 6.24 15.32 14.50
N ILE A 96 5.77 14.25 13.85
CA ILE A 96 4.35 13.94 13.76
C ILE A 96 3.88 13.41 15.14
N THR A 97 2.99 14.15 15.79
CA THR A 97 2.43 13.82 17.12
C THR A 97 1.08 13.12 17.01
N GLU A 98 0.29 13.45 16.00
CA GLU A 98 -1.01 12.84 15.70
C GLU A 98 -1.21 12.71 14.19
N VAL A 99 -1.89 11.67 13.74
CA VAL A 99 -2.27 11.50 12.33
C VAL A 99 -3.68 10.94 12.22
N SER A 100 -4.46 11.49 11.28
CA SER A 100 -5.74 10.95 10.84
C SER A 100 -5.55 10.21 9.53
N LEU A 101 -5.85 8.91 9.51
CA LEU A 101 -5.69 8.05 8.36
C LEU A 101 -7.04 7.53 7.87
N LYS A 102 -7.22 7.54 6.55
CA LYS A 102 -8.32 6.83 5.91
C LYS A 102 -8.07 5.33 5.99
N VAL A 103 -9.06 4.58 6.45
CA VAL A 103 -9.06 3.12 6.51
C VAL A 103 -10.07 2.55 5.53
N LEU A 104 -9.93 1.28 5.18
CA LEU A 104 -10.83 0.55 4.30
C LEU A 104 -11.38 -0.69 5.02
N PRO A 105 -12.57 -1.19 4.62
CA PRO A 105 -13.00 -2.51 5.03
C PRO A 105 -12.01 -3.57 4.55
N GLN A 106 -11.81 -4.62 5.35
CA GLN A 106 -11.04 -5.79 4.90
C GLN A 106 -11.72 -6.44 3.70
N ALA A 107 -10.93 -6.78 2.69
CA ALA A 107 -11.45 -7.51 1.54
C ALA A 107 -11.88 -8.93 1.95
N PRO A 108 -13.05 -9.41 1.47
CA PRO A 108 -13.57 -10.73 1.85
C PRO A 108 -12.76 -11.90 1.28
N SER A 109 -11.94 -11.66 0.25
CA SER A 109 -11.10 -12.70 -0.35
C SER A 109 -9.78 -12.14 -0.87
N GLN A 110 -8.76 -12.97 -0.77
CA GLN A 110 -7.42 -12.72 -1.33
C GLN A 110 -6.82 -14.02 -1.83
N ALA A 111 -6.13 -13.96 -2.97
CA ALA A 111 -5.36 -15.07 -3.51
C ALA A 111 -4.03 -14.57 -4.09
N THR A 112 -2.94 -15.25 -3.77
CA THR A 112 -1.63 -14.99 -4.37
C THR A 112 -1.27 -16.15 -5.27
N MET A 113 -0.91 -15.84 -6.51
CA MET A 113 -0.49 -16.81 -7.52
C MET A 113 0.93 -16.52 -7.95
N VAL A 114 1.65 -17.58 -8.33
CA VAL A 114 3.04 -17.51 -8.80
C VAL A 114 3.14 -18.24 -10.12
N CYS A 115 3.87 -17.66 -11.06
CA CYS A 115 4.22 -18.33 -12.31
C CYS A 115 5.65 -17.99 -12.73
N SER A 116 6.32 -18.95 -13.37
CA SER A 116 7.68 -18.77 -13.89
C SER A 116 7.59 -18.22 -15.32
N LEU A 117 8.12 -17.01 -15.53
CA LEU A 117 8.07 -16.27 -16.78
C LEU A 117 9.32 -15.43 -16.97
N SER A 118 9.64 -15.08 -18.23
CA SER A 118 10.59 -14.01 -18.49
C SER A 118 10.04 -12.65 -18.02
N GLN A 119 10.91 -11.70 -17.76
CA GLN A 119 10.53 -10.35 -17.38
C GLN A 119 9.62 -9.69 -18.43
N GLU A 120 9.95 -9.86 -19.70
CA GLU A 120 9.18 -9.30 -20.83
C GLU A 120 7.74 -9.84 -20.83
N LYS A 121 7.56 -11.17 -20.73
CA LYS A 121 6.22 -11.77 -20.65
C LYS A 121 5.47 -11.30 -19.41
N ALA A 122 6.14 -11.18 -18.27
CA ALA A 122 5.54 -10.69 -17.02
C ALA A 122 5.02 -9.24 -17.19
N LEU A 123 5.81 -8.35 -17.76
CA LEU A 123 5.42 -6.96 -18.02
C LEU A 123 4.23 -6.88 -19.00
N ASN A 124 4.25 -7.65 -20.08
CA ASN A 124 3.16 -7.68 -21.05
C ASN A 124 1.85 -8.16 -20.43
N LEU A 125 1.90 -9.18 -19.55
CA LEU A 125 0.74 -9.66 -18.82
C LEU A 125 0.22 -8.60 -17.84
N LEU A 126 1.10 -7.97 -17.06
CA LEU A 126 0.72 -6.94 -16.10
C LEU A 126 0.09 -5.72 -16.78
N HIS A 127 0.63 -5.27 -17.93
CA HIS A 127 0.03 -4.19 -18.72
C HIS A 127 -1.36 -4.58 -19.23
N ARG A 128 -1.52 -5.81 -19.74
CA ARG A 128 -2.82 -6.31 -20.22
C ARG A 128 -3.85 -6.39 -19.09
N TRP A 129 -3.46 -6.90 -17.92
CA TRP A 129 -4.35 -7.01 -16.76
C TRP A 129 -4.66 -5.66 -16.12
N GLY A 130 -3.69 -4.74 -16.09
CA GLY A 130 -3.89 -3.38 -15.57
C GLY A 130 -4.89 -2.55 -16.39
N GLY A 131 -5.10 -2.88 -17.67
CA GLY A 131 -6.12 -2.28 -18.54
C GLY A 131 -7.51 -2.93 -18.42
N GLN A 132 -7.69 -3.94 -17.57
CA GLN A 132 -8.94 -4.70 -17.41
C GLN A 132 -9.52 -4.49 -16.01
N ALA A 133 -10.82 -4.72 -15.86
CA ALA A 133 -11.52 -4.66 -14.58
C ALA A 133 -11.24 -5.92 -13.72
N LEU A 134 -9.95 -6.19 -13.46
CA LEU A 134 -9.50 -7.28 -12.61
C LEU A 134 -9.15 -6.77 -11.21
N PRO A 135 -9.36 -7.55 -10.15
CA PRO A 135 -9.04 -7.16 -8.78
C PRO A 135 -7.54 -7.30 -8.49
N LEU A 136 -6.69 -6.77 -9.38
CA LEU A 136 -5.25 -6.77 -9.24
C LEU A 136 -4.84 -5.86 -8.08
N HIS A 137 -4.33 -6.44 -7.02
CA HIS A 137 -3.97 -5.71 -5.82
C HIS A 137 -2.47 -5.42 -5.72
N ALA A 138 -1.64 -6.42 -5.99
CA ALA A 138 -0.19 -6.27 -5.97
C ALA A 138 0.47 -7.22 -6.97
N SER A 139 1.65 -6.85 -7.43
CA SER A 139 2.48 -7.70 -8.27
C SER A 139 3.95 -7.50 -7.94
N LEU A 140 4.73 -8.56 -8.13
CA LEU A 140 6.18 -8.55 -7.98
C LEU A 140 6.78 -9.55 -8.97
N TRP A 141 7.73 -9.13 -9.76
CA TRP A 141 8.58 -10.04 -10.51
C TRP A 141 9.95 -10.11 -9.87
N VAL A 142 10.41 -11.33 -9.63
CA VAL A 142 11.73 -11.61 -9.04
C VAL A 142 12.54 -12.41 -10.05
N GLN A 143 13.74 -11.95 -10.36
CA GLN A 143 14.68 -12.67 -11.22
C GLN A 143 15.03 -14.02 -10.60
N GLY A 144 15.13 -15.05 -11.43
CA GLY A 144 15.57 -16.37 -11.03
C GLY A 144 17.09 -16.41 -10.75
N ASP A 145 17.62 -17.62 -10.64
CA ASP A 145 19.03 -17.84 -10.37
C ASP A 145 19.95 -17.27 -11.46
N ALA A 146 21.20 -16.99 -11.09
CA ALA A 146 22.23 -16.49 -12.00
C ALA A 146 22.47 -17.40 -13.23
N ALA A 147 22.10 -18.68 -13.14
CA ALA A 147 22.18 -19.63 -14.25
C ALA A 147 21.10 -19.44 -15.32
N THR A 148 19.96 -18.81 -14.97
CA THR A 148 18.85 -18.54 -15.88
C THR A 148 18.38 -17.08 -15.76
N PRO A 149 19.22 -16.09 -16.11
CA PRO A 149 18.95 -14.68 -15.83
C PRO A 149 17.74 -14.11 -16.57
N GLN A 150 17.23 -14.78 -17.60
CA GLN A 150 16.05 -14.37 -18.35
C GLN A 150 14.75 -14.94 -17.78
N GLN A 151 14.80 -15.88 -16.87
CA GLN A 151 13.64 -16.46 -16.20
C GLN A 151 13.52 -15.93 -14.78
N GLY A 152 12.30 -15.75 -14.33
CA GLY A 152 11.99 -15.30 -12.98
C GLY A 152 10.61 -15.76 -12.57
N HIS A 153 10.18 -15.28 -11.43
CA HIS A 153 8.89 -15.60 -10.85
C HIS A 153 8.03 -14.34 -10.78
N LEU A 154 6.88 -14.37 -11.44
CA LEU A 154 5.85 -13.35 -11.30
C LEU A 154 4.89 -13.75 -10.18
N TRP A 155 4.84 -12.95 -9.13
CA TRP A 155 3.88 -13.03 -8.05
C TRP A 155 2.76 -12.05 -8.32
N VAL A 156 1.53 -12.52 -8.24
CA VAL A 156 0.34 -11.68 -8.45
C VAL A 156 -0.63 -11.93 -7.31
N ARG A 157 -1.10 -10.85 -6.69
CA ARG A 157 -2.12 -10.90 -5.66
C ARG A 157 -3.41 -10.26 -6.15
N TRP A 158 -4.47 -11.05 -6.14
CA TRP A 158 -5.85 -10.64 -6.35
C TRP A 158 -6.51 -10.40 -5.01
N GLN A 159 -7.29 -9.33 -4.87
CA GLN A 159 -7.98 -9.02 -3.62
C GLN A 159 -9.29 -8.31 -3.90
N GLY A 160 -10.40 -8.80 -3.28
CA GLY A 160 -11.72 -8.22 -3.48
C GLY A 160 -12.84 -9.19 -3.17
N ALA A 161 -13.96 -9.08 -3.89
CA ALA A 161 -15.08 -10.01 -3.78
C ALA A 161 -14.65 -11.44 -4.15
N VAL A 162 -15.19 -12.44 -3.47
CA VAL A 162 -14.83 -13.87 -3.64
C VAL A 162 -14.92 -14.30 -5.11
N ALA A 163 -16.05 -14.02 -5.77
CA ALA A 163 -16.25 -14.38 -7.17
C ALA A 163 -15.25 -13.69 -8.12
N ALA A 164 -14.91 -12.41 -7.85
CA ALA A 164 -13.94 -11.66 -8.65
C ALA A 164 -12.52 -12.24 -8.52
N VAL A 165 -12.11 -12.61 -7.30
CA VAL A 165 -10.80 -13.22 -7.04
C VAL A 165 -10.70 -14.60 -7.70
N GLN A 166 -11.77 -15.40 -7.65
CA GLN A 166 -11.82 -16.70 -8.32
C GLN A 166 -11.71 -16.57 -9.84
N ALA A 167 -12.52 -15.70 -10.45
CA ALA A 167 -12.49 -15.46 -11.89
C ALA A 167 -11.13 -14.93 -12.37
N ALA A 168 -10.51 -14.01 -11.63
CA ALA A 168 -9.18 -13.50 -11.95
C ALA A 168 -8.11 -14.59 -11.85
N SER A 169 -8.20 -15.47 -10.87
CA SER A 169 -7.27 -16.59 -10.70
C SER A 169 -7.35 -17.58 -11.85
N GLU A 170 -8.56 -17.90 -12.31
CA GLU A 170 -8.78 -18.76 -13.48
C GLU A 170 -8.27 -18.10 -14.75
N ARG A 171 -8.57 -16.81 -14.93
CA ARG A 171 -8.08 -16.02 -16.06
C ARG A 171 -6.56 -16.03 -16.14
N MET A 172 -5.86 -15.80 -15.03
CA MET A 172 -4.40 -15.84 -14.99
C MET A 172 -3.85 -17.20 -15.43
N ARG A 173 -4.48 -18.32 -15.00
CA ARG A 173 -4.04 -19.66 -15.42
C ARG A 173 -4.12 -19.89 -16.92
N VAL A 174 -5.08 -19.26 -17.60
CA VAL A 174 -5.23 -19.32 -19.06
C VAL A 174 -4.19 -18.42 -19.71
N ASP A 175 -4.10 -17.15 -19.30
CA ASP A 175 -3.25 -16.15 -19.92
C ASP A 175 -1.75 -16.46 -19.82
N VAL A 176 -1.32 -17.18 -18.78
CA VAL A 176 0.09 -17.59 -18.59
C VAL A 176 0.50 -18.73 -19.52
N LYS A 177 -0.46 -19.56 -19.95
CA LYS A 177 -0.19 -20.69 -20.88
C LYS A 177 -0.14 -20.27 -22.35
N THR A 178 -0.66 -19.11 -22.66
CA THR A 178 -0.66 -18.49 -24.00
C THR A 178 0.57 -17.63 -24.22
#